data_f4034720001ad1a03dbe5b96fa4d72d3
#
_entry.id   f4034720001ad1a03dbe5b96fa4d72d3
#
_cell.length_a   1.000
_cell.length_b   1.000
_cell.length_c   1.000
_cell.angle_alpha   90.00
_cell.angle_beta   90.00
_cell.angle_gamma   90.00
#
_symmetry.space_group_name_H-M   'P 1'
#
loop_
_entity.id
_entity.type
_entity.pdbx_description
1 polymer ?
#
loop_
_entity_poly.entity_id
_entity_poly.type
_entity_poly.pdbx_seq_one_letter_code
_entity_poly.pdbx_strand_id
1 'polypeptide(L)'
;MLLEDIIEPCRSPWRAQVVVVTNSNKKRLVIDYSQTINKFTLLDAYPLPRINDLISRVAENRVFSTVDLKSAYHQVEILEDERFYTAFEACGKLFQFKRIPFGVTNGVASFQRIIDFIIEKENLKNTFAYIDDVTICGKDLAEHEINLNKFMDAAKKYRLTTNENKSKFRLTNNKLLGCEIAHGTLKPDPDRMKSLLDMPLPRNKKSLKRALGMFSHYS
;
A
#
# COMPACT_ATOMS: atom_id res chain seq x y z
N MET A 1 -14.07 6.96 12.51
CA MET A 1 -13.63 5.59 12.89
C MET A 1 -14.69 4.86 13.72
N LEU A 2 -15.24 5.43 14.82
CA LEU A 2 -16.38 4.79 15.53
C LEU A 2 -17.63 4.71 14.64
N LEU A 3 -18.00 5.79 13.96
CA LEU A 3 -19.14 5.83 13.04
C LEU A 3 -18.97 4.95 11.80
N GLU A 4 -17.75 4.62 11.45
CA GLU A 4 -17.39 3.76 10.31
C GLU A 4 -17.17 2.31 10.72
N ASP A 5 -17.45 1.97 11.96
CA ASP A 5 -17.29 0.62 12.54
C ASP A 5 -15.87 0.03 12.39
N ILE A 6 -14.85 0.91 12.45
CA ILE A 6 -13.43 0.53 12.37
C ILE A 6 -12.89 0.23 13.77
N ILE A 7 -13.36 0.96 14.80
CA ILE A 7 -12.97 0.78 16.19
C ILE A 7 -14.20 0.65 17.09
N GLU A 8 -14.02 0.06 18.25
CA GLU A 8 -15.06 -0.09 19.28
C GLU A 8 -14.46 0.16 20.67
N PRO A 9 -15.27 0.58 21.69
CA PRO A 9 -14.83 0.63 23.07
C PRO A 9 -14.49 -0.78 23.57
N CYS A 10 -13.45 -0.88 24.41
CA CYS A 10 -13.02 -2.18 24.90
C CYS A 10 -12.55 -2.16 26.36
N ARG A 11 -12.33 -3.36 26.90
CA ARG A 11 -11.53 -3.64 28.10
C ARG A 11 -10.37 -4.52 27.68
N SER A 12 -9.16 -4.05 27.87
CA SER A 12 -7.96 -4.77 27.44
C SER A 12 -6.81 -4.53 28.43
N PRO A 13 -5.94 -5.51 28.68
CA PRO A 13 -4.68 -5.29 29.38
C PRO A 13 -3.64 -4.57 28.49
N TRP A 14 -3.89 -4.44 27.19
CA TRP A 14 -3.03 -3.77 26.23
C TRP A 14 -3.43 -2.31 26.07
N ARG A 15 -2.43 -1.44 25.91
CA ARG A 15 -2.66 -0.02 25.70
C ARG A 15 -1.52 0.58 24.88
N ALA A 16 -1.75 0.75 23.60
CA ALA A 16 -0.85 1.49 22.72
C ALA A 16 -1.06 3.01 22.87
N GLN A 17 -0.03 3.78 22.58
CA GLN A 17 -0.08 5.23 22.63
C GLN A 17 -0.57 5.81 21.31
N VAL A 18 -1.31 6.92 21.40
CA VAL A 18 -1.75 7.70 20.24
C VAL A 18 -0.78 8.86 20.02
N VAL A 19 -0.26 8.96 18.81
CA VAL A 19 0.61 10.05 18.37
C VAL A 19 -0.10 10.83 17.27
N VAL A 20 -0.19 12.16 17.42
CA VAL A 20 -0.71 13.01 16.35
C VAL A 20 0.47 13.52 15.53
N VAL A 21 0.58 13.04 14.31
CA VAL A 21 1.58 13.50 13.34
C VAL A 21 0.98 14.64 12.53
N THR A 22 1.61 15.82 12.61
CA THR A 22 1.21 16.99 11.82
C THR A 22 2.18 17.18 10.67
N ASN A 23 1.67 17.03 9.45
CA ASN A 23 2.41 17.32 8.21
C ASN A 23 1.75 18.50 7.51
N SER A 24 2.52 19.57 7.29
CA SER A 24 2.17 20.85 6.61
C SER A 24 0.70 21.32 6.67
N ASN A 25 -0.31 20.50 6.44
CA ASN A 25 -1.73 20.86 6.52
C ASN A 25 -2.65 19.70 6.92
N LYS A 26 -2.11 18.52 7.27
CA LYS A 26 -2.93 17.36 7.65
C LYS A 26 -2.45 16.80 8.99
N LYS A 27 -3.39 16.70 9.93
CA LYS A 27 -3.17 15.97 11.17
C LYS A 27 -3.55 14.50 10.94
N ARG A 28 -2.64 13.58 11.24
CA ARG A 28 -2.91 12.14 11.19
C ARG A 28 -2.78 11.57 12.59
N LEU A 29 -3.78 10.82 12.98
CA LEU A 29 -3.73 9.99 14.18
C LEU A 29 -2.96 8.72 13.83
N VAL A 30 -1.90 8.45 14.56
CA VAL A 30 -1.07 7.25 14.43
C VAL A 30 -1.05 6.54 15.77
N ILE A 31 -1.28 5.24 15.76
CA ILE A 31 -1.15 4.42 16.97
C ILE A 31 0.25 3.82 16.97
N ASP A 32 0.99 4.03 18.05
CA ASP A 32 2.32 3.47 18.23
C ASP A 32 2.23 2.09 18.89
N TYR A 33 2.38 1.06 18.09
CA TYR A 33 2.38 -0.33 18.52
C TYR A 33 3.77 -0.89 18.86
N SER A 34 4.84 -0.09 18.78
CA SER A 34 6.23 -0.55 18.94
C SER A 34 6.50 -1.19 20.30
N GLN A 35 5.87 -0.68 21.36
CA GLN A 35 6.04 -1.18 22.74
C GLN A 35 4.94 -2.15 23.17
N THR A 36 3.97 -2.40 22.32
CA THR A 36 2.84 -3.30 22.58
C THR A 36 2.88 -4.50 21.63
N ILE A 37 1.85 -4.71 20.82
CA ILE A 37 1.70 -5.92 20.00
C ILE A 37 2.91 -6.19 19.10
N ASN A 38 3.50 -5.18 18.48
CA ASN A 38 4.63 -5.37 17.55
C ASN A 38 5.86 -6.00 18.22
N LYS A 39 6.06 -5.72 19.51
CA LYS A 39 7.19 -6.29 20.27
C LYS A 39 7.07 -7.80 20.44
N PHE A 40 5.86 -8.33 20.42
CA PHE A 40 5.55 -9.74 20.67
C PHE A 40 5.10 -10.50 19.42
N THR A 41 4.91 -9.78 18.31
CA THR A 41 4.48 -10.36 17.04
C THR A 41 5.65 -11.00 16.31
N LEU A 42 5.55 -12.27 15.97
CA LEU A 42 6.46 -12.91 15.05
C LEU A 42 6.23 -12.38 13.63
N LEU A 43 7.32 -12.04 12.94
CA LEU A 43 7.24 -11.54 11.58
C LEU A 43 6.67 -12.60 10.64
N ASP A 44 5.57 -12.25 9.97
CA ASP A 44 5.06 -13.03 8.85
C ASP A 44 5.94 -12.81 7.62
N ALA A 45 6.62 -13.87 7.19
CA ALA A 45 7.56 -13.83 6.07
C ALA A 45 6.85 -13.94 4.69
N TYR A 46 5.57 -13.56 4.59
CA TYR A 46 4.88 -13.56 3.30
C TYR A 46 5.64 -12.68 2.29
N PRO A 47 6.05 -13.24 1.13
CA PRO A 47 6.88 -12.54 0.19
C PRO A 47 6.06 -11.44 -0.52
N LEU A 48 6.53 -10.20 -0.46
CA LEU A 48 6.03 -9.17 -1.35
C LEU A 48 6.55 -9.42 -2.78
N PRO A 49 5.77 -9.07 -3.82
CA PRO A 49 6.23 -9.15 -5.20
C PRO A 49 7.54 -8.37 -5.38
N ARG A 50 8.49 -8.94 -6.12
CA ARG A 50 9.72 -8.21 -6.47
C ARG A 50 9.36 -7.05 -7.40
N ILE A 51 9.76 -5.86 -7.01
CA ILE A 51 9.42 -4.62 -7.72
C ILE A 51 9.85 -4.70 -9.20
N ASN A 52 11.07 -5.18 -9.48
CA ASN A 52 11.59 -5.29 -10.84
C ASN A 52 10.79 -6.28 -11.69
N ASP A 53 10.40 -7.43 -11.12
CA ASP A 53 9.60 -8.44 -11.83
C ASP A 53 8.20 -7.88 -12.16
N LEU A 54 7.61 -7.17 -11.19
CA LEU A 54 6.30 -6.54 -11.37
C LEU A 54 6.37 -5.46 -12.47
N ILE A 55 7.36 -4.57 -12.42
CA ILE A 55 7.56 -3.51 -13.41
C ILE A 55 7.79 -4.12 -14.80
N SER A 56 8.62 -5.16 -14.93
CA SER A 56 8.89 -5.83 -16.21
C SER A 56 7.62 -6.40 -16.82
N ARG A 57 6.79 -7.09 -16.03
CA ARG A 57 5.50 -7.65 -16.48
C ARG A 57 4.48 -6.58 -16.86
N VAL A 58 4.43 -5.48 -16.12
CA VAL A 58 3.58 -4.33 -16.46
C VAL A 58 4.04 -3.68 -17.76
N ALA A 59 5.35 -3.56 -17.99
CA ALA A 59 5.93 -2.94 -19.19
C ALA A 59 5.64 -3.70 -20.50
N GLU A 60 5.26 -4.97 -20.44
CA GLU A 60 4.82 -5.75 -21.61
C GLU A 60 3.47 -5.28 -22.18
N ASN A 61 2.78 -4.39 -21.48
CA ASN A 61 1.44 -3.91 -21.83
C ASN A 61 1.48 -2.45 -22.33
N ARG A 62 0.36 -1.97 -22.85
CA ARG A 62 0.25 -0.62 -23.45
C ARG A 62 -0.84 0.25 -22.83
N VAL A 63 -1.85 -0.36 -22.21
CA VAL A 63 -2.95 0.34 -21.56
C VAL A 63 -2.99 -0.06 -20.10
N PHE A 64 -3.13 0.92 -19.22
CA PHE A 64 -3.00 0.76 -17.79
C PHE A 64 -4.16 1.41 -17.04
N SER A 65 -4.59 0.80 -15.95
CA SER A 65 -5.38 1.46 -14.90
C SER A 65 -4.75 1.20 -13.55
N THR A 66 -4.63 2.23 -12.73
CA THR A 66 -4.20 2.09 -11.34
C THR A 66 -5.38 2.35 -10.43
N VAL A 67 -5.72 1.38 -9.60
CA VAL A 67 -6.82 1.45 -8.65
C VAL A 67 -6.24 1.52 -7.23
N ASP A 68 -6.51 2.63 -6.54
CA ASP A 68 -6.17 2.83 -5.13
C ASP A 68 -7.27 2.21 -4.26
N LEU A 69 -6.90 1.30 -3.36
CA LEU A 69 -7.85 0.70 -2.41
C LEU A 69 -7.99 1.59 -1.18
N LYS A 70 -9.20 2.09 -0.96
CA LYS A 70 -9.48 3.04 0.13
C LYS A 70 -9.19 2.42 1.50
N SER A 71 -8.18 2.96 2.20
CA SER A 71 -7.79 2.47 3.54
C SER A 71 -7.64 0.94 3.58
N ALA A 72 -6.84 0.39 2.68
CA ALA A 72 -6.74 -1.03 2.37
C ALA A 72 -6.74 -1.95 3.61
N TYR A 73 -5.93 -1.64 4.62
CA TYR A 73 -5.86 -2.44 5.86
C TYR A 73 -7.19 -2.43 6.64
N HIS A 74 -7.90 -1.31 6.67
CA HIS A 74 -9.21 -1.23 7.34
C HIS A 74 -10.33 -2.01 6.60
N GLN A 75 -10.03 -2.62 5.46
CA GLN A 75 -10.99 -3.49 4.77
C GLN A 75 -10.92 -4.95 5.27
N VAL A 76 -9.88 -5.29 6.02
CA VAL A 76 -9.65 -6.61 6.58
C VAL A 76 -10.09 -6.66 8.03
N GLU A 77 -10.97 -7.59 8.36
CA GLU A 77 -11.45 -7.78 9.74
C GLU A 77 -10.44 -8.54 10.58
N ILE A 78 -10.33 -8.15 11.86
CA ILE A 78 -9.58 -8.88 12.88
C ILE A 78 -10.53 -9.85 13.57
N LEU A 79 -10.07 -11.06 13.83
CA LEU A 79 -10.79 -12.04 14.62
C LEU A 79 -11.16 -11.42 15.99
N GLU A 80 -12.38 -11.67 16.45
CA GLU A 80 -12.91 -11.04 17.66
C GLU A 80 -11.99 -11.27 18.88
N ASP A 81 -11.49 -12.49 19.01
CA ASP A 81 -10.58 -12.91 20.07
C ASP A 81 -9.18 -12.28 20.01
N GLU A 82 -8.86 -11.58 18.91
CA GLU A 82 -7.55 -10.93 18.71
C GLU A 82 -7.64 -9.40 18.76
N ARG A 83 -8.84 -8.82 18.71
CA ARG A 83 -9.02 -7.36 18.66
C ARG A 83 -8.39 -6.64 19.85
N PHE A 84 -8.47 -7.22 21.04
CA PHE A 84 -7.98 -6.60 22.27
C PHE A 84 -6.48 -6.33 22.28
N TYR A 85 -5.69 -7.02 21.44
CA TYR A 85 -4.26 -6.72 21.24
C TYR A 85 -4.02 -5.36 20.61
N THR A 86 -4.98 -4.86 19.83
CA THR A 86 -4.88 -3.57 19.15
C THR A 86 -5.34 -2.38 19.98
N ALA A 87 -5.58 -2.59 21.28
CA ALA A 87 -6.14 -1.58 22.15
C ALA A 87 -5.23 -0.35 22.31
N PHE A 88 -5.85 0.82 22.31
CA PHE A 88 -5.21 2.11 22.47
C PHE A 88 -6.08 3.06 23.30
N GLU A 89 -5.43 4.04 23.93
CA GLU A 89 -6.13 5.06 24.73
C GLU A 89 -6.38 6.32 23.91
N ALA A 90 -7.60 6.82 23.94
CA ALA A 90 -7.96 8.12 23.40
C ALA A 90 -9.07 8.77 24.24
N CYS A 91 -8.95 10.07 24.53
CA CYS A 91 -9.94 10.84 25.29
C CYS A 91 -10.34 10.19 26.62
N GLY A 92 -9.38 9.61 27.35
CA GLY A 92 -9.61 8.96 28.64
C GLY A 92 -10.42 7.63 28.56
N LYS A 93 -10.53 7.05 27.38
CA LYS A 93 -11.21 5.77 27.13
C LYS A 93 -10.30 4.83 26.36
N LEU A 94 -10.57 3.53 26.50
CA LEU A 94 -9.87 2.48 25.78
C LEU A 94 -10.72 2.02 24.58
N PHE A 95 -10.08 1.93 23.43
CA PHE A 95 -10.66 1.46 22.17
C PHE A 95 -9.81 0.36 21.58
N GLN A 96 -10.41 -0.53 20.81
CA GLN A 96 -9.72 -1.55 20.00
C GLN A 96 -10.18 -1.47 18.55
N PHE A 97 -9.35 -2.00 17.65
CA PHE A 97 -9.72 -2.08 16.24
C PHE A 97 -10.48 -3.36 15.94
N LYS A 98 -11.52 -3.23 15.14
CA LYS A 98 -12.25 -4.35 14.51
C LYS A 98 -11.59 -4.77 13.20
N ARG A 99 -10.78 -3.89 12.63
CA ARG A 99 -10.12 -4.03 11.32
C ARG A 99 -8.63 -3.76 11.47
N ILE A 100 -7.80 -4.32 10.60
CA ILE A 100 -6.34 -4.18 10.70
C ILE A 100 -5.95 -2.70 10.73
N PRO A 101 -5.33 -2.20 11.83
CA PRO A 101 -4.85 -0.82 11.91
C PRO A 101 -3.53 -0.63 11.16
N PHE A 102 -3.24 0.61 10.80
CA PHE A 102 -1.90 0.98 10.35
C PHE A 102 -0.90 0.83 11.49
N GLY A 103 0.31 0.38 11.15
CA GLY A 103 1.43 0.28 12.09
C GLY A 103 1.58 -1.06 12.81
N VAL A 104 0.69 -2.04 12.59
CA VAL A 104 0.92 -3.42 13.05
C VAL A 104 1.90 -4.15 12.13
N THR A 105 2.81 -4.93 12.71
CA THR A 105 3.93 -5.59 12.01
C THR A 105 3.49 -6.40 10.80
N ASN A 106 2.45 -7.23 10.93
CA ASN A 106 2.01 -8.15 9.87
C ASN A 106 0.87 -7.62 9.01
N GLY A 107 0.47 -6.35 9.16
CA GLY A 107 -0.64 -5.77 8.41
C GLY A 107 -0.42 -5.81 6.89
N VAL A 108 0.79 -5.47 6.44
CA VAL A 108 1.19 -5.52 5.02
C VAL A 108 1.11 -6.94 4.47
N ALA A 109 1.72 -7.91 5.17
CA ALA A 109 1.74 -9.31 4.76
C ALA A 109 0.32 -9.90 4.68
N SER A 110 -0.52 -9.61 5.68
CA SER A 110 -1.91 -10.07 5.71
C SER A 110 -2.73 -9.51 4.55
N PHE A 111 -2.59 -8.22 4.26
CA PHE A 111 -3.31 -7.59 3.16
C PHE A 111 -2.84 -8.10 1.80
N GLN A 112 -1.52 -8.19 1.58
CA GLN A 112 -0.96 -8.70 0.33
C GLN A 112 -1.43 -10.14 0.04
N ARG A 113 -1.43 -11.00 1.06
CA ARG A 113 -1.93 -12.38 0.94
C ARG A 113 -3.40 -12.43 0.49
N ILE A 114 -4.22 -11.52 1.00
CA ILE A 114 -5.65 -11.47 0.63
C ILE A 114 -5.82 -11.03 -0.82
N ILE A 115 -5.14 -9.98 -1.23
CA ILE A 115 -5.27 -9.49 -2.62
C ILE A 115 -4.70 -10.48 -3.63
N ASP A 116 -3.58 -11.13 -3.32
CA ASP A 116 -2.99 -12.18 -4.16
C ASP A 116 -3.94 -13.38 -4.27
N PHE A 117 -4.56 -13.79 -3.17
CA PHE A 117 -5.59 -14.85 -3.18
C PHE A 117 -6.79 -14.48 -4.08
N ILE A 118 -7.24 -13.23 -4.06
CA ILE A 118 -8.34 -12.78 -4.92
C ILE A 118 -7.91 -12.82 -6.38
N ILE A 119 -6.72 -12.32 -6.71
CA ILE A 119 -6.17 -12.32 -8.07
C ILE A 119 -6.07 -13.75 -8.61
N GLU A 120 -5.57 -14.68 -7.83
CA GLU A 120 -5.42 -16.08 -8.21
C GLU A 120 -6.79 -16.77 -8.36
N LYS A 121 -7.65 -16.66 -7.35
CA LYS A 121 -8.96 -17.34 -7.33
C LYS A 121 -9.90 -16.89 -8.43
N GLU A 122 -9.91 -15.60 -8.76
CA GLU A 122 -10.73 -15.03 -9.84
C GLU A 122 -10.01 -15.05 -11.19
N ASN A 123 -8.80 -15.63 -11.26
CA ASN A 123 -7.98 -15.72 -12.49
C ASN A 123 -7.86 -14.35 -13.20
N LEU A 124 -7.52 -13.31 -12.42
CA LEU A 124 -7.39 -11.94 -12.92
C LEU A 124 -6.08 -11.78 -13.69
N LYS A 125 -6.18 -11.86 -15.03
CA LYS A 125 -5.01 -11.71 -15.90
C LYS A 125 -4.54 -10.28 -15.95
N ASN A 126 -3.22 -10.08 -16.11
CA ASN A 126 -2.57 -8.76 -16.23
C ASN A 126 -3.00 -7.78 -15.12
N THR A 127 -3.26 -8.32 -13.93
CA THR A 127 -3.60 -7.58 -12.71
C THR A 127 -2.49 -7.80 -11.70
N PHE A 128 -1.91 -6.72 -11.24
CA PHE A 128 -0.74 -6.71 -10.36
C PHE A 128 -1.03 -5.87 -9.12
N ALA A 129 -0.87 -6.46 -7.96
CA ALA A 129 -1.05 -5.75 -6.69
C ALA A 129 0.30 -5.58 -5.98
N TYR A 130 0.53 -4.37 -5.48
CA TYR A 130 1.61 -4.08 -4.58
C TYR A 130 1.07 -3.26 -3.42
N ILE A 131 0.82 -3.96 -2.30
CA ILE A 131 0.17 -3.39 -1.11
C ILE A 131 -1.22 -2.85 -1.49
N ASP A 132 -1.46 -1.54 -1.35
CA ASP A 132 -2.75 -0.87 -1.58
C ASP A 132 -2.96 -0.41 -3.03
N ASP A 133 -1.93 -0.48 -3.87
CA ASP A 133 -1.99 -0.12 -5.28
C ASP A 133 -2.21 -1.34 -6.18
N VAL A 134 -3.29 -1.35 -6.94
CA VAL A 134 -3.56 -2.39 -7.93
C VAL A 134 -3.46 -1.82 -9.33
N THR A 135 -2.58 -2.40 -10.15
CA THR A 135 -2.39 -2.04 -11.56
C THR A 135 -3.01 -3.10 -12.45
N ILE A 136 -3.93 -2.69 -13.32
CA ILE A 136 -4.58 -3.54 -14.31
C ILE A 136 -4.09 -3.14 -15.69
N CYS A 137 -3.69 -4.11 -16.51
CA CYS A 137 -3.05 -3.87 -17.79
C CYS A 137 -3.73 -4.62 -18.94
N GLY A 138 -3.42 -4.18 -20.16
CA GLY A 138 -3.78 -4.86 -21.41
C GLY A 138 -2.84 -4.46 -22.53
N LYS A 139 -2.67 -5.37 -23.50
CA LYS A 139 -1.88 -5.10 -24.74
C LYS A 139 -2.56 -4.07 -25.64
N ASP A 140 -3.87 -4.02 -25.55
CA ASP A 140 -4.74 -3.05 -26.22
C ASP A 140 -5.89 -2.66 -25.31
N LEU A 141 -6.72 -1.72 -25.77
CA LEU A 141 -7.86 -1.22 -25.00
C LEU A 141 -8.92 -2.31 -24.77
N ALA A 142 -9.14 -3.20 -25.72
CA ALA A 142 -10.16 -4.25 -25.59
C ALA A 142 -9.78 -5.26 -24.50
N GLU A 143 -8.55 -5.76 -24.51
CA GLU A 143 -8.04 -6.65 -23.46
C GLU A 143 -8.04 -5.97 -22.09
N HIS A 144 -7.61 -4.71 -22.05
CA HIS A 144 -7.60 -3.93 -20.82
C HIS A 144 -9.00 -3.78 -20.22
N GLU A 145 -10.03 -3.44 -21.02
CA GLU A 145 -11.41 -3.32 -20.53
C GLU A 145 -11.94 -4.64 -19.96
N ILE A 146 -11.63 -5.77 -20.61
CA ILE A 146 -11.99 -7.09 -20.10
C ILE A 146 -11.36 -7.33 -18.72
N ASN A 147 -10.05 -7.06 -18.59
CA ASN A 147 -9.33 -7.26 -17.34
C ASN A 147 -9.82 -6.31 -16.23
N LEU A 148 -10.07 -5.04 -16.57
CA LEU A 148 -10.59 -4.03 -15.64
C LEU A 148 -11.98 -4.44 -15.11
N ASN A 149 -12.90 -4.83 -15.99
CA ASN A 149 -14.25 -5.24 -15.59
C ASN A 149 -14.20 -6.48 -14.68
N LYS A 150 -13.38 -7.48 -15.00
CA LYS A 150 -13.17 -8.64 -14.12
C LYS A 150 -12.66 -8.25 -12.73
N PHE A 151 -11.69 -7.35 -12.68
CA PHE A 151 -11.20 -6.85 -11.39
C PHE A 151 -12.30 -6.10 -10.62
N MET A 152 -13.07 -5.24 -11.27
CA MET A 152 -14.16 -4.49 -10.62
C MET A 152 -15.28 -5.42 -10.12
N ASP A 153 -15.59 -6.49 -10.84
CA ASP A 153 -16.55 -7.51 -10.40
C ASP A 153 -16.00 -8.30 -9.19
N ALA A 154 -14.73 -8.67 -9.22
CA ALA A 154 -14.05 -9.28 -8.08
C ALA A 154 -14.06 -8.33 -6.87
N ALA A 155 -13.72 -7.06 -7.06
CA ALA A 155 -13.74 -6.05 -6.01
C ALA A 155 -15.13 -5.95 -5.35
N LYS A 156 -16.22 -5.93 -6.13
CA LYS A 156 -17.59 -5.97 -5.60
C LYS A 156 -17.87 -7.25 -4.83
N LYS A 157 -17.50 -8.41 -5.39
CA LYS A 157 -17.71 -9.73 -4.78
C LYS A 157 -17.05 -9.86 -3.42
N TYR A 158 -15.82 -9.36 -3.29
CA TYR A 158 -15.04 -9.40 -2.04
C TYR A 158 -15.21 -8.13 -1.19
N ARG A 159 -16.14 -7.23 -1.56
CA ARG A 159 -16.45 -5.98 -0.86
C ARG A 159 -15.24 -5.06 -0.69
N LEU A 160 -14.31 -5.09 -1.66
CA LEU A 160 -13.21 -4.14 -1.68
C LEU A 160 -13.70 -2.75 -2.07
N THR A 161 -13.34 -1.76 -1.29
CA THR A 161 -13.69 -0.36 -1.54
C THR A 161 -12.54 0.35 -2.24
N THR A 162 -12.82 0.94 -3.40
CA THR A 162 -11.85 1.69 -4.19
C THR A 162 -11.97 3.19 -3.94
N ASN A 163 -10.88 3.92 -4.13
CA ASN A 163 -10.84 5.36 -4.07
C ASN A 163 -10.86 5.93 -5.50
N GLU A 164 -12.04 6.27 -5.99
CA GLU A 164 -12.22 6.78 -7.35
C GLU A 164 -11.39 8.04 -7.63
N ASN A 165 -11.26 8.95 -6.66
CA ASN A 165 -10.53 10.21 -6.82
C ASN A 165 -9.01 10.02 -6.99
N LYS A 166 -8.47 8.91 -6.52
CA LYS A 166 -7.05 8.58 -6.66
C LYS A 166 -6.80 7.54 -7.75
N SER A 167 -7.81 6.79 -8.13
CA SER A 167 -7.73 5.82 -9.21
C SER A 167 -7.60 6.53 -10.56
N LYS A 168 -6.83 5.94 -11.45
CA LYS A 168 -6.60 6.45 -12.81
C LYS A 168 -6.88 5.34 -13.80
N PHE A 169 -7.63 5.64 -14.84
CA PHE A 169 -8.11 4.64 -15.78
C PHE A 169 -7.65 4.93 -17.21
N ARG A 170 -7.41 3.87 -17.99
CA ARG A 170 -7.12 3.91 -19.43
C ARG A 170 -5.92 4.80 -19.79
N LEU A 171 -4.86 4.70 -18.99
CA LEU A 171 -3.62 5.44 -19.24
C LEU A 171 -2.77 4.72 -20.28
N THR A 172 -2.10 5.48 -21.15
CA THR A 172 -1.04 4.98 -22.04
C THR A 172 0.35 5.11 -21.41
N ASN A 173 0.45 5.93 -20.35
CA ASN A 173 1.65 6.10 -19.51
C ASN A 173 1.27 5.83 -18.07
N ASN A 174 2.04 5.03 -17.36
CA ASN A 174 1.82 4.73 -15.95
C ASN A 174 3.08 5.00 -15.11
N LYS A 175 2.90 5.69 -13.99
CA LYS A 175 3.95 5.84 -12.97
C LYS A 175 3.74 4.76 -11.91
N LEU A 176 4.65 3.81 -11.83
CA LEU A 176 4.56 2.67 -10.93
C LEU A 176 5.88 2.49 -10.19
N LEU A 177 5.82 2.49 -8.84
CA LEU A 177 6.93 2.19 -7.94
C LEU A 177 8.24 2.97 -8.24
N GLY A 178 8.11 4.18 -8.78
CA GLY A 178 9.24 5.06 -9.10
C GLY A 178 9.79 4.93 -10.51
N CYS A 179 9.07 4.23 -11.37
CA CYS A 179 9.33 4.14 -12.79
C CYS A 179 8.15 4.71 -13.58
N GLU A 180 8.43 5.28 -14.73
CA GLU A 180 7.47 5.65 -15.74
C GLU A 180 7.49 4.61 -16.87
N ILE A 181 6.34 4.03 -17.13
CA ILE A 181 6.13 2.99 -18.14
C ILE A 181 5.29 3.61 -19.25
N ALA A 182 5.86 3.68 -20.46
CA ALA A 182 5.18 4.22 -21.63
C ALA A 182 5.58 3.46 -22.89
N HIS A 183 4.62 3.03 -23.70
CA HIS A 183 4.83 2.39 -25.00
C HIS A 183 5.86 1.24 -24.99
N GLY A 184 5.87 0.42 -23.92
CA GLY A 184 6.83 -0.68 -23.75
C GLY A 184 8.23 -0.21 -23.35
N THR A 185 8.42 1.07 -23.03
CA THR A 185 9.68 1.61 -22.51
C THR A 185 9.56 1.85 -21.02
N LEU A 186 10.64 1.53 -20.32
CA LEU A 186 10.78 1.76 -18.89
C LEU A 186 11.79 2.88 -18.66
N LYS A 187 11.39 3.91 -17.92
CA LYS A 187 12.27 5.02 -17.53
C LYS A 187 12.12 5.28 -16.04
N PRO A 188 13.18 5.72 -15.36
CA PRO A 188 13.06 6.23 -13.99
C PRO A 188 12.07 7.40 -13.95
N ASP A 189 11.28 7.52 -12.86
CA ASP A 189 10.37 8.64 -12.69
C ASP A 189 11.15 9.97 -12.69
N PRO A 190 10.85 10.90 -13.61
CA PRO A 190 11.54 12.19 -13.71
C PRO A 190 11.52 12.99 -12.40
N ASP A 191 10.42 12.91 -11.64
CA ASP A 191 10.28 13.64 -10.37
C ASP A 191 11.25 13.11 -9.31
N ARG A 192 11.54 11.82 -9.31
CA ARG A 192 12.56 11.21 -8.44
C ARG A 192 13.97 11.52 -8.94
N MET A 193 14.20 11.47 -10.24
CA MET A 193 15.48 11.83 -10.84
C MET A 193 15.85 13.30 -10.60
N LYS A 194 14.85 14.19 -10.57
CA LYS A 194 15.07 15.61 -10.25
C LYS A 194 15.77 15.80 -8.91
N SER A 195 15.37 15.04 -7.88
CA SER A 195 16.03 15.08 -6.56
C SER A 195 17.52 14.69 -6.60
N LEU A 196 17.94 13.84 -7.55
CA LEU A 196 19.34 13.50 -7.79
C LEU A 196 20.07 14.60 -8.56
N LEU A 197 19.43 15.15 -9.61
CA LEU A 197 19.99 16.19 -10.44
C LEU A 197 20.19 17.52 -9.69
N ASP A 198 19.24 17.85 -8.81
CA ASP A 198 19.27 19.06 -7.98
C ASP A 198 20.18 18.91 -6.74
N MET A 199 20.81 17.74 -6.53
CA MET A 199 21.65 17.51 -5.38
C MET A 199 22.96 18.27 -5.47
N PRO A 200 23.30 19.10 -4.47
CA PRO A 200 24.57 19.82 -4.46
C PRO A 200 25.74 18.84 -4.39
N LEU A 201 26.85 19.20 -5.02
CA LEU A 201 28.08 18.40 -4.97
C LEU A 201 28.50 18.11 -3.51
N PRO A 202 28.86 16.86 -3.19
CA PRO A 202 29.22 16.48 -1.84
C PRO A 202 30.48 17.18 -1.36
N ARG A 203 30.40 17.91 -0.24
CA ARG A 203 31.53 18.67 0.34
C ARG A 203 32.21 17.98 1.51
N ASN A 204 31.65 16.86 2.00
CA ASN A 204 32.19 16.10 3.11
C ASN A 204 31.80 14.60 3.01
N LYS A 205 32.42 13.76 3.85
CA LYS A 205 32.19 12.30 3.85
C LYS A 205 30.73 11.91 4.04
N LYS A 206 29.96 12.66 4.85
CA LYS A 206 28.55 12.39 5.10
C LYS A 206 27.68 12.67 3.86
N SER A 207 27.92 13.82 3.21
CA SER A 207 27.21 14.16 1.95
C SER A 207 27.58 13.25 0.80
N LEU A 208 28.85 12.79 0.72
CA LEU A 208 29.26 11.79 -0.25
C LEU A 208 28.56 10.44 -0.06
N LYS A 209 28.52 9.93 1.18
CA LYS A 209 27.77 8.71 1.48
C LYS A 209 26.30 8.81 1.13
N ARG A 210 25.67 9.98 1.39
CA ARG A 210 24.27 10.23 1.00
C ARG A 210 24.11 10.18 -0.51
N ALA A 211 25.00 10.84 -1.27
CA ALA A 211 24.97 10.83 -2.73
C ALA A 211 25.11 9.41 -3.28
N LEU A 212 26.12 8.67 -2.83
CA LEU A 212 26.34 7.28 -3.25
C LEU A 212 25.13 6.37 -2.91
N GLY A 213 24.53 6.51 -1.73
CA GLY A 213 23.32 5.76 -1.36
C GLY A 213 22.13 6.08 -2.26
N MET A 214 21.97 7.34 -2.67
CA MET A 214 20.92 7.72 -3.60
C MET A 214 21.16 7.15 -5.01
N PHE A 215 22.39 7.22 -5.53
CA PHE A 215 22.71 6.61 -6.82
C PHE A 215 22.55 5.08 -6.82
N SER A 216 23.00 4.42 -5.75
CA SER A 216 22.84 2.97 -5.60
C SER A 216 21.37 2.49 -5.50
N HIS A 217 20.44 3.39 -5.15
CA HIS A 217 19.03 3.08 -5.12
C HIS A 217 18.38 3.10 -6.52
N TYR A 218 19.01 3.77 -7.49
CA TYR A 218 18.52 3.92 -8.87
C TYR A 218 19.33 3.12 -9.90
N SER A 219 20.40 2.45 -9.49
CA SER A 219 21.17 1.51 -10.32
C SER A 219 20.68 0.09 -10.16
#